data_4922e2b72115e501d96617751b95d0c9
#
_entry.id   4922e2b72115e501d96617751b95d0c9
#
_cell.length_a   1.000
_cell.length_b   1.000
_cell.length_c   1.000
_cell.angle_alpha   90.00
_cell.angle_beta   90.00
_cell.angle_gamma   90.00
#
_symmetry.space_group_name_H-M   'P 1'
#
loop_
_entity.id
_entity.type
_entity.pdbx_description
1 polymer ?
#
loop_
_entity_poly.entity_id
_entity_poly.type
_entity_poly.pdbx_seq_one_letter_code
_entity_poly.pdbx_strand_id
1 'polypeptide(L)'
;MPDASFTPPWWLKNGLLMTLYTALQVARDWETTVNVPEPIYREQIFIGAEGVPIFGIVASPEHPRGTIVGTYGITGDLDNQWFLRVLGRKAFAQGYAVVLFDWRAHGKTAKLSPTLTSDGLYEGEDFVRIAAQAKGMGCPAPFWFTGFSLGGQLALWGVKAAQTVSTWGPDLPILESEIAGSAVICPSLDSNRSLSYLVNAPLGQYLEQAIARQLKKLAWRLHELHPEAIDPAAVERTDSIWGFDQELVISRLGFSSVEDYYEASSSLYLLPQLQKPTLIIYAADDPLFDPTIVPDLEKACAGNPAIDLLLTAHGGHVGYLSSPAGQRQANDPDCWWAWNRVLQWCDAQTEVGTPEGKGVGKQKHLKPHIYSVSCFS
;
A
#
# COMPACT_ATOMS: atom_id res chain seq x y z
N MET A 1 -5.00 17.32 11.94
CA MET A 1 -5.15 16.04 12.63
C MET A 1 -4.91 16.24 14.11
N PRO A 2 -5.55 15.48 15.03
CA PRO A 2 -5.12 15.39 16.43
C PRO A 2 -3.67 14.92 16.47
N ASP A 3 -2.99 15.10 17.62
CA ASP A 3 -1.56 14.81 17.80
C ASP A 3 -1.17 13.47 17.17
N ALA A 4 -0.44 13.51 16.05
CA ALA A 4 -0.06 12.35 15.27
C ALA A 4 1.24 11.71 15.75
N SER A 5 1.68 12.00 16.98
CA SER A 5 2.93 11.46 17.52
C SER A 5 2.86 9.94 17.69
N PHE A 6 3.80 9.23 17.07
CA PHE A 6 3.96 7.80 17.27
C PHE A 6 4.86 7.51 18.46
N THR A 7 4.36 6.73 19.41
CA THR A 7 5.12 6.35 20.61
C THR A 7 5.18 4.82 20.75
N PRO A 8 6.24 4.16 20.23
CA PRO A 8 6.39 2.72 20.35
C PRO A 8 6.72 2.29 21.80
N PRO A 9 6.54 1.01 22.13
CA PRO A 9 7.14 0.44 23.33
C PRO A 9 8.66 0.71 23.34
N TRP A 10 9.23 1.00 24.52
CA TRP A 10 10.63 1.40 24.64
C TRP A 10 11.62 0.38 24.03
N TRP A 11 11.27 -0.90 24.07
CA TRP A 11 12.08 -1.99 23.54
C TRP A 11 11.87 -2.27 22.05
N LEU A 12 10.86 -1.62 21.41
CA LEU A 12 10.60 -1.68 19.97
C LEU A 12 10.99 -0.38 19.23
N LYS A 13 11.89 0.42 19.79
CA LYS A 13 12.41 1.63 19.13
C LYS A 13 13.41 1.36 18.01
N ASN A 14 13.81 0.12 17.79
CA ASN A 14 14.66 -0.28 16.68
C ASN A 14 13.79 -0.82 15.53
N GLY A 15 13.93 -0.27 14.32
CA GLY A 15 13.09 -0.60 13.17
C GLY A 15 13.14 -2.08 12.78
N LEU A 16 14.32 -2.70 12.78
CA LEU A 16 14.45 -4.13 12.50
C LEU A 16 13.74 -4.98 13.56
N LEU A 17 13.92 -4.64 14.85
CA LEU A 17 13.26 -5.38 15.93
C LEU A 17 11.73 -5.21 15.86
N MET A 18 11.24 -4.00 15.58
CA MET A 18 9.81 -3.73 15.36
C MET A 18 9.28 -4.59 14.22
N THR A 19 9.95 -4.61 13.08
CA THR A 19 9.57 -5.39 11.89
C THR A 19 9.49 -6.88 12.20
N LEU A 20 10.57 -7.43 12.79
CA LEU A 20 10.63 -8.87 13.10
C LEU A 20 9.63 -9.28 14.19
N TYR A 21 9.48 -8.47 15.23
CA TYR A 21 8.50 -8.75 16.30
C TYR A 21 7.07 -8.77 15.74
N THR A 22 6.74 -7.80 14.92
CA THR A 22 5.41 -7.72 14.29
C THR A 22 5.16 -8.90 13.36
N ALA A 23 6.14 -9.22 12.50
CA ALA A 23 6.00 -10.30 11.52
C ALA A 23 6.00 -11.71 12.14
N LEU A 24 6.70 -11.93 13.25
CA LEU A 24 6.89 -13.28 13.82
C LEU A 24 6.06 -13.53 15.07
N GLN A 25 5.89 -12.52 15.92
CA GLN A 25 5.20 -12.69 17.20
C GLN A 25 3.75 -12.22 17.13
N VAL A 26 3.53 -10.97 16.67
CA VAL A 26 2.15 -10.42 16.61
C VAL A 26 1.31 -11.17 15.57
N ALA A 27 1.91 -11.59 14.47
CA ALA A 27 1.25 -12.37 13.43
C ALA A 27 0.57 -13.66 13.93
N ARG A 28 1.01 -14.23 15.06
CA ARG A 28 0.44 -15.46 15.63
C ARG A 28 -0.94 -15.25 16.25
N ASP A 29 -1.13 -14.09 16.89
CA ASP A 29 -2.31 -13.80 17.69
C ASP A 29 -2.91 -12.43 17.32
N TRP A 30 -2.65 -11.94 16.10
CA TRP A 30 -3.06 -10.61 15.65
C TRP A 30 -4.56 -10.34 15.82
N GLU A 31 -5.39 -11.37 15.70
CA GLU A 31 -6.84 -11.26 15.85
C GLU A 31 -7.25 -10.76 17.24
N THR A 32 -6.46 -11.08 18.27
CA THR A 32 -6.71 -10.62 19.64
C THR A 32 -6.39 -9.15 19.86
N THR A 33 -5.66 -8.55 18.92
CA THR A 33 -5.22 -7.14 19.00
C THR A 33 -6.21 -6.16 18.39
N VAL A 34 -7.28 -6.66 17.75
CA VAL A 34 -8.32 -5.87 17.09
C VAL A 34 -9.68 -6.24 17.64
N ASN A 35 -10.31 -5.32 18.38
CA ASN A 35 -11.60 -5.55 19.07
C ASN A 35 -12.84 -5.41 18.16
N VAL A 36 -12.69 -5.66 16.87
CA VAL A 36 -13.79 -5.63 15.90
C VAL A 36 -13.83 -6.91 15.10
N PRO A 37 -15.05 -7.44 14.80
CA PRO A 37 -15.16 -8.71 14.10
C PRO A 37 -14.72 -8.61 12.65
N GLU A 38 -14.39 -9.77 12.08
CA GLU A 38 -14.15 -9.90 10.64
C GLU A 38 -15.46 -9.66 9.88
N PRO A 39 -15.46 -8.81 8.84
CA PRO A 39 -16.60 -8.67 7.95
C PRO A 39 -16.88 -9.98 7.20
N ILE A 40 -18.13 -10.17 6.80
CA ILE A 40 -18.50 -11.26 5.89
C ILE A 40 -18.19 -10.79 4.48
N TYR A 41 -17.12 -11.32 3.92
CA TYR A 41 -16.70 -10.99 2.56
C TYR A 41 -17.38 -11.87 1.51
N ARG A 42 -17.64 -11.28 0.34
CA ARG A 42 -18.02 -11.99 -0.88
C ARG A 42 -16.81 -12.02 -1.81
N GLU A 43 -16.49 -13.16 -2.36
CA GLU A 43 -15.46 -13.30 -3.40
C GLU A 43 -15.94 -12.68 -4.71
N GLN A 44 -15.03 -12.02 -5.42
CA GLN A 44 -15.28 -11.37 -6.69
C GLN A 44 -14.06 -11.52 -7.60
N ILE A 45 -14.31 -11.69 -8.90
CA ILE A 45 -13.29 -11.55 -9.93
C ILE A 45 -13.54 -10.20 -10.61
N PHE A 46 -12.57 -9.31 -10.50
CA PHE A 46 -12.54 -8.03 -11.19
C PHE A 46 -11.75 -8.16 -12.49
N ILE A 47 -12.03 -7.28 -13.44
CA ILE A 47 -11.26 -7.17 -14.68
C ILE A 47 -10.39 -5.94 -14.59
N GLY A 48 -9.08 -6.16 -14.50
CA GLY A 48 -8.06 -5.11 -14.45
C GLY A 48 -7.66 -4.56 -15.82
N ALA A 49 -6.53 -3.86 -15.85
CA ALA A 49 -5.93 -3.37 -17.09
C ALA A 49 -5.61 -4.53 -18.03
N GLU A 50 -5.73 -4.29 -19.33
CA GLU A 50 -5.51 -5.28 -20.40
C GLU A 50 -6.40 -6.54 -20.25
N GLY A 51 -7.52 -6.44 -19.53
CA GLY A 51 -8.44 -7.56 -19.33
C GLY A 51 -7.96 -8.62 -18.33
N VAL A 52 -6.92 -8.36 -17.55
CA VAL A 52 -6.38 -9.31 -16.57
C VAL A 52 -7.40 -9.55 -15.45
N PRO A 53 -7.81 -10.81 -15.19
CA PRO A 53 -8.70 -11.11 -14.08
C PRO A 53 -7.95 -10.99 -12.74
N ILE A 54 -8.54 -10.24 -11.83
CA ILE A 54 -8.02 -9.95 -10.48
C ILE A 54 -9.00 -10.49 -9.45
N PHE A 55 -8.53 -11.38 -8.59
CA PHE A 55 -9.34 -11.88 -7.48
C PHE A 55 -9.40 -10.86 -6.34
N GLY A 56 -10.57 -10.67 -5.77
CA GLY A 56 -10.74 -9.86 -4.57
C GLY A 56 -11.91 -10.29 -3.71
N ILE A 57 -12.04 -9.65 -2.57
CA ILE A 57 -13.12 -9.85 -1.61
C ILE A 57 -13.76 -8.51 -1.28
N VAL A 58 -15.09 -8.50 -1.14
CA VAL A 58 -15.88 -7.30 -0.94
C VAL A 58 -16.79 -7.47 0.28
N ALA A 59 -16.77 -6.49 1.17
CA ALA A 59 -17.74 -6.37 2.26
C ALA A 59 -18.31 -4.94 2.28
N SER A 60 -19.61 -4.80 2.49
CA SER A 60 -20.27 -3.51 2.59
C SER A 60 -21.22 -3.51 3.78
N PRO A 61 -21.13 -2.53 4.70
CA PRO A 61 -22.16 -2.35 5.73
C PRO A 61 -23.48 -1.87 5.11
N GLU A 62 -24.54 -1.85 5.88
CA GLU A 62 -25.88 -1.48 5.40
C GLU A 62 -25.92 -0.04 4.82
N HIS A 63 -25.21 0.90 5.45
CA HIS A 63 -25.14 2.31 5.03
C HIS A 63 -23.68 2.75 4.92
N PRO A 64 -22.96 2.35 3.83
CA PRO A 64 -21.56 2.68 3.68
C PRO A 64 -21.35 4.16 3.37
N ARG A 65 -20.37 4.78 4.02
CA ARG A 65 -20.03 6.20 3.87
C ARG A 65 -18.95 6.49 2.82
N GLY A 66 -18.40 5.47 2.23
CA GLY A 66 -17.35 5.48 1.22
C GLY A 66 -16.76 4.08 1.09
N THR A 67 -15.72 3.93 0.28
CA THR A 67 -15.11 2.64 -0.02
C THR A 67 -13.59 2.69 0.12
N ILE A 68 -13.02 1.77 0.89
CA ILE A 68 -11.58 1.52 0.94
C ILE A 68 -11.25 0.38 -0.03
N VAL A 69 -10.37 0.65 -0.98
CA VAL A 69 -9.82 -0.34 -1.92
C VAL A 69 -8.37 -0.56 -1.58
N GLY A 70 -7.99 -1.78 -1.20
CA GLY A 70 -6.68 -2.03 -0.65
C GLY A 70 -6.00 -3.31 -1.11
N THR A 71 -4.66 -3.29 -1.08
CA THR A 71 -3.82 -4.44 -1.33
C THR A 71 -2.56 -4.44 -0.43
N TYR A 72 -1.79 -5.50 -0.51
CA TYR A 72 -0.67 -5.83 0.36
C TYR A 72 0.68 -5.75 -0.36
N GLY A 73 1.76 -5.93 0.40
CA GLY A 73 3.13 -5.91 -0.09
C GLY A 73 3.55 -7.16 -0.86
N ILE A 74 4.83 -7.20 -1.24
CA ILE A 74 5.43 -8.29 -2.02
C ILE A 74 5.25 -9.66 -1.34
N THR A 75 5.08 -10.71 -2.14
CA THR A 75 4.95 -12.12 -1.72
C THR A 75 3.75 -12.48 -0.84
N GLY A 76 2.77 -11.57 -0.72
CA GLY A 76 1.54 -11.82 0.03
C GLY A 76 0.44 -12.55 -0.74
N ASP A 77 -0.63 -12.85 -0.04
CA ASP A 77 -1.96 -13.18 -0.56
C ASP A 77 -3.02 -12.81 0.48
N LEU A 78 -4.29 -12.73 0.08
CA LEU A 78 -5.38 -12.36 0.99
C LEU A 78 -5.56 -13.32 2.17
N ASP A 79 -5.11 -14.57 2.04
CA ASP A 79 -5.26 -15.57 3.10
C ASP A 79 -4.20 -15.37 4.20
N ASN A 80 -3.00 -14.87 3.87
CA ASN A 80 -1.88 -14.72 4.81
C ASN A 80 -1.56 -13.25 5.18
N GLN A 81 -2.13 -12.27 4.49
CA GLN A 81 -1.86 -10.85 4.76
C GLN A 81 -2.77 -10.27 5.84
N TRP A 82 -2.52 -10.67 7.06
CA TRP A 82 -3.28 -10.25 8.23
C TRP A 82 -3.27 -8.72 8.48
N PHE A 83 -2.21 -8.01 8.09
CA PHE A 83 -2.19 -6.54 8.12
C PHE A 83 -3.34 -5.91 7.33
N LEU A 84 -3.61 -6.45 6.15
CA LEU A 84 -4.72 -5.98 5.31
C LEU A 84 -6.07 -6.32 5.93
N ARG A 85 -6.17 -7.46 6.61
CA ARG A 85 -7.37 -7.85 7.36
C ARG A 85 -7.62 -6.96 8.57
N VAL A 86 -6.55 -6.51 9.28
CA VAL A 86 -6.66 -5.47 10.32
C VAL A 86 -7.31 -4.21 9.74
N LEU A 87 -6.81 -3.74 8.61
CA LEU A 87 -7.40 -2.58 7.93
C LEU A 87 -8.88 -2.82 7.58
N GLY A 88 -9.18 -3.96 6.94
CA GLY A 88 -10.53 -4.32 6.51
C GLY A 88 -11.53 -4.34 7.67
N ARG A 89 -11.19 -4.98 8.79
CA ARG A 89 -12.01 -4.99 10.02
C ARG A 89 -12.29 -3.58 10.54
N LYS A 90 -11.24 -2.77 10.66
CA LYS A 90 -11.33 -1.40 11.19
C LYS A 90 -12.13 -0.49 10.27
N ALA A 91 -11.88 -0.53 8.97
CA ALA A 91 -12.60 0.26 7.98
C ALA A 91 -14.10 -0.10 7.95
N PHE A 92 -14.42 -1.39 7.92
CA PHE A 92 -15.81 -1.86 7.95
C PHE A 92 -16.53 -1.42 9.23
N ALA A 93 -15.89 -1.54 10.39
CA ALA A 93 -16.47 -1.10 11.67
C ALA A 93 -16.70 0.41 11.74
N GLN A 94 -15.96 1.20 10.95
CA GLN A 94 -16.13 2.65 10.80
C GLN A 94 -17.12 3.02 9.69
N GLY A 95 -17.82 2.05 9.11
CA GLY A 95 -18.86 2.29 8.11
C GLY A 95 -18.35 2.42 6.67
N TYR A 96 -17.15 2.00 6.36
CA TYR A 96 -16.69 1.90 4.97
C TYR A 96 -17.06 0.57 4.33
N ALA A 97 -17.43 0.57 3.07
CA ALA A 97 -17.32 -0.61 2.24
C ALA A 97 -15.81 -0.92 2.03
N VAL A 98 -15.48 -2.20 1.94
CA VAL A 98 -14.10 -2.67 1.88
C VAL A 98 -13.94 -3.58 0.68
N VAL A 99 -12.96 -3.30 -0.15
CA VAL A 99 -12.54 -4.10 -1.31
C VAL A 99 -11.07 -4.42 -1.12
N LEU A 100 -10.76 -5.69 -0.92
CA LEU A 100 -9.37 -6.16 -0.80
C LEU A 100 -9.09 -7.11 -1.97
N PHE A 101 -7.90 -7.03 -2.57
CA PHE A 101 -7.62 -7.84 -3.75
C PHE A 101 -6.20 -8.41 -3.77
N ASP A 102 -6.09 -9.59 -4.39
CA ASP A 102 -4.82 -10.19 -4.77
C ASP A 102 -4.34 -9.55 -6.08
N TRP A 103 -3.27 -8.78 -6.02
CA TRP A 103 -2.72 -8.16 -7.22
C TRP A 103 -2.06 -9.19 -8.16
N ARG A 104 -1.61 -8.76 -9.32
CA ARG A 104 -1.12 -9.64 -10.41
C ARG A 104 -0.12 -10.67 -9.91
N ALA A 105 -0.19 -11.88 -10.41
CA ALA A 105 0.62 -13.06 -10.06
C ALA A 105 0.48 -13.56 -8.61
N HIS A 106 -0.28 -12.90 -7.73
CA HIS A 106 -0.35 -13.24 -6.32
C HIS A 106 -1.67 -13.93 -5.93
N GLY A 107 -1.65 -14.64 -4.82
CA GLY A 107 -2.82 -15.24 -4.20
C GLY A 107 -3.68 -16.08 -5.15
N LYS A 108 -4.99 -15.80 -5.17
CA LYS A 108 -5.93 -16.47 -6.08
C LYS A 108 -5.90 -15.86 -7.49
N THR A 109 -5.42 -14.63 -7.66
CA THR A 109 -5.18 -14.03 -8.99
C THR A 109 -4.18 -14.85 -9.81
N ALA A 110 -3.16 -15.43 -9.18
CA ALA A 110 -2.22 -16.31 -9.82
C ALA A 110 -2.88 -17.55 -10.49
N LYS A 111 -4.02 -18.00 -10.00
CA LYS A 111 -4.79 -19.11 -10.61
C LYS A 111 -5.55 -18.68 -11.86
N LEU A 112 -5.86 -17.39 -11.97
CA LEU A 112 -6.67 -16.82 -13.03
C LEU A 112 -5.84 -16.33 -14.21
N SER A 113 -4.61 -15.87 -13.95
CA SER A 113 -3.73 -15.30 -14.96
C SER A 113 -2.25 -15.48 -14.60
N PRO A 114 -1.39 -15.78 -15.60
CA PRO A 114 0.05 -15.81 -15.44
C PRO A 114 0.71 -14.42 -15.50
N THR A 115 -0.08 -13.36 -15.61
CA THR A 115 0.44 -12.00 -15.78
C THR A 115 1.17 -11.55 -14.53
N LEU A 116 2.48 -11.29 -14.66
CA LEU A 116 3.33 -10.81 -13.58
C LEU A 116 3.06 -9.34 -13.27
N THR A 117 3.62 -8.88 -12.15
CA THR A 117 3.56 -7.48 -11.73
C THR A 117 4.28 -6.56 -12.71
N SER A 118 3.89 -5.30 -12.68
CA SER A 118 4.59 -4.18 -13.31
C SER A 118 5.00 -3.12 -12.27
N ASP A 119 4.96 -3.47 -10.98
CA ASP A 119 5.23 -2.60 -9.85
C ASP A 119 4.47 -1.26 -9.88
N GLY A 120 3.26 -1.29 -10.44
CA GLY A 120 2.34 -0.17 -10.46
C GLY A 120 1.98 0.37 -11.84
N LEU A 121 2.78 0.12 -12.89
CA LEU A 121 2.52 0.68 -14.23
C LEU A 121 1.14 0.26 -14.77
N TYR A 122 0.74 -0.98 -14.55
CA TYR A 122 -0.60 -1.50 -14.87
C TYR A 122 -1.50 -1.64 -13.65
N GLU A 123 -0.95 -1.94 -12.48
CA GLU A 123 -1.72 -2.08 -11.24
C GLU A 123 -2.35 -0.76 -10.81
N GLY A 124 -1.79 0.38 -11.21
CA GLY A 124 -2.46 1.67 -11.04
C GLY A 124 -3.82 1.72 -11.72
N GLU A 125 -3.91 1.23 -12.95
CA GLU A 125 -5.18 1.11 -13.66
C GLU A 125 -6.09 0.03 -13.05
N ASP A 126 -5.50 -1.08 -12.55
CA ASP A 126 -6.27 -2.13 -11.85
C ASP A 126 -7.05 -1.55 -10.67
N PHE A 127 -6.45 -0.69 -9.84
CA PHE A 127 -7.13 -0.03 -8.72
C PHE A 127 -8.38 0.75 -9.18
N VAL A 128 -8.26 1.52 -10.25
CA VAL A 128 -9.37 2.32 -10.80
C VAL A 128 -10.47 1.44 -11.36
N ARG A 129 -10.12 0.39 -12.09
CA ARG A 129 -11.08 -0.56 -12.67
C ARG A 129 -11.79 -1.39 -11.60
N ILE A 130 -11.10 -1.77 -10.53
CA ILE A 130 -11.68 -2.43 -9.36
C ILE A 130 -12.67 -1.49 -8.67
N ALA A 131 -12.32 -0.22 -8.45
CA ALA A 131 -13.22 0.77 -7.86
C ALA A 131 -14.48 0.98 -8.72
N ALA A 132 -14.35 1.06 -10.05
CA ALA A 132 -15.46 1.20 -10.97
C ALA A 132 -16.43 0.01 -10.90
N GLN A 133 -15.89 -1.22 -10.88
CA GLN A 133 -16.71 -2.44 -10.78
C GLN A 133 -17.34 -2.57 -9.39
N ALA A 134 -16.61 -2.22 -8.32
CA ALA A 134 -17.14 -2.21 -6.95
C ALA A 134 -18.30 -1.20 -6.82
N LYS A 135 -18.22 -0.04 -7.48
CA LYS A 135 -19.34 0.92 -7.57
C LYS A 135 -20.58 0.28 -8.18
N GLY A 136 -20.43 -0.49 -9.26
CA GLY A 136 -21.50 -1.25 -9.88
C GLY A 136 -22.11 -2.32 -8.94
N MET A 137 -21.39 -2.75 -7.92
CA MET A 137 -21.84 -3.69 -6.89
C MET A 137 -22.51 -3.00 -5.69
N GLY A 138 -22.61 -1.66 -5.69
CA GLY A 138 -23.20 -0.87 -4.62
C GLY A 138 -22.21 -0.31 -3.60
N CYS A 139 -20.92 -0.40 -3.83
CA CYS A 139 -19.91 0.28 -3.01
C CYS A 139 -19.88 1.78 -3.38
N PRO A 140 -20.15 2.71 -2.44
CA PRO A 140 -20.28 4.12 -2.79
C PRO A 140 -18.93 4.85 -2.85
N ALA A 141 -18.89 5.98 -3.55
CA ALA A 141 -17.86 7.00 -3.40
C ALA A 141 -18.01 7.68 -2.01
N PRO A 142 -16.93 8.31 -1.47
CA PRO A 142 -15.60 8.42 -2.08
C PRO A 142 -14.80 7.11 -2.00
N PHE A 143 -14.00 6.84 -3.07
CA PHE A 143 -13.08 5.71 -3.10
C PHE A 143 -11.69 6.15 -2.62
N TRP A 144 -11.14 5.43 -1.63
CA TRP A 144 -9.80 5.62 -1.10
C TRP A 144 -8.93 4.43 -1.44
N PHE A 145 -7.78 4.67 -2.05
CA PHE A 145 -6.82 3.62 -2.35
C PHE A 145 -5.82 3.47 -1.20
N THR A 146 -5.49 2.24 -0.85
CA THR A 146 -4.59 1.99 0.28
C THR A 146 -3.73 0.75 0.02
N GLY A 147 -2.59 0.73 0.69
CA GLY A 147 -1.67 -0.39 0.66
C GLY A 147 -0.47 -0.14 1.55
N PHE A 148 0.33 -1.16 1.73
CA PHE A 148 1.58 -1.06 2.46
C PHE A 148 2.72 -1.72 1.68
N SER A 149 3.97 -1.26 1.89
CA SER A 149 5.13 -1.76 1.16
C SER A 149 4.94 -1.62 -0.35
N LEU A 150 5.17 -2.65 -1.15
CA LEU A 150 4.89 -2.62 -2.59
C LEU A 150 3.42 -2.31 -2.89
N GLY A 151 2.46 -2.84 -2.12
CA GLY A 151 1.05 -2.48 -2.27
C GLY A 151 0.76 -0.99 -2.04
N GLY A 152 1.56 -0.31 -1.23
CA GLY A 152 1.53 1.15 -1.08
C GLY A 152 2.00 1.85 -2.35
N GLN A 153 3.07 1.38 -3.00
CA GLN A 153 3.50 1.84 -4.31
C GLN A 153 2.39 1.68 -5.35
N LEU A 154 1.77 0.48 -5.40
CA LEU A 154 0.66 0.20 -6.34
C LEU A 154 -0.52 1.17 -6.13
N ALA A 155 -0.86 1.51 -4.87
CA ALA A 155 -1.91 2.46 -4.55
C ALA A 155 -1.57 3.90 -4.97
N LEU A 156 -0.30 4.31 -4.87
CA LEU A 156 0.18 5.60 -5.39
C LEU A 156 0.05 5.67 -6.92
N TRP A 157 0.40 4.60 -7.62
CA TRP A 157 0.13 4.48 -9.06
C TRP A 157 -1.37 4.51 -9.37
N GLY A 158 -2.22 3.94 -8.49
CA GLY A 158 -3.67 4.01 -8.58
C GLY A 158 -4.19 5.44 -8.59
N VAL A 159 -3.68 6.28 -7.71
CA VAL A 159 -4.02 7.71 -7.66
C VAL A 159 -3.52 8.45 -8.89
N LYS A 160 -2.33 8.11 -9.38
CA LYS A 160 -1.79 8.68 -10.62
C LYS A 160 -2.67 8.32 -11.83
N ALA A 161 -3.05 7.05 -11.95
CA ALA A 161 -3.93 6.57 -13.00
C ALA A 161 -5.33 7.23 -12.95
N ALA A 162 -5.86 7.45 -11.73
CA ALA A 162 -7.15 8.10 -11.53
C ALA A 162 -7.22 9.52 -12.11
N GLN A 163 -6.10 10.23 -12.22
CA GLN A 163 -6.04 11.59 -12.78
C GLN A 163 -6.33 11.64 -14.28
N THR A 164 -6.28 10.50 -14.97
CA THR A 164 -6.52 10.39 -16.40
C THR A 164 -7.78 9.60 -16.76
N VAL A 165 -8.56 9.20 -15.77
CA VAL A 165 -9.76 8.35 -15.95
C VAL A 165 -10.75 8.92 -16.98
N SER A 166 -10.88 10.23 -17.06
CA SER A 166 -11.75 10.90 -18.03
C SER A 166 -11.36 10.65 -19.51
N THR A 167 -10.12 10.18 -19.74
CA THR A 167 -9.60 9.88 -21.09
C THR A 167 -9.79 8.42 -21.48
N TRP A 168 -10.24 7.52 -20.55
CA TRP A 168 -10.32 6.07 -20.78
C TRP A 168 -11.59 5.63 -21.51
N GLY A 169 -12.42 6.57 -21.90
CA GLY A 169 -13.67 6.32 -22.62
C GLY A 169 -14.90 6.22 -21.70
N PRO A 170 -16.10 6.18 -22.32
CA PRO A 170 -17.36 6.25 -21.58
C PRO A 170 -17.75 4.95 -20.88
N ASP A 171 -17.08 3.85 -21.18
CA ASP A 171 -17.47 2.52 -20.71
C ASP A 171 -17.05 2.23 -19.25
N LEU A 172 -16.19 3.09 -18.66
CA LEU A 172 -15.79 2.95 -17.27
C LEU A 172 -16.73 3.78 -16.36
N PRO A 173 -17.59 3.16 -15.56
CA PRO A 173 -18.66 3.85 -14.83
C PRO A 173 -18.15 4.50 -13.52
N ILE A 174 -17.02 5.18 -13.57
CA ILE A 174 -16.45 5.93 -12.45
C ILE A 174 -15.96 7.30 -12.91
N LEU A 175 -16.20 8.32 -12.11
CA LEU A 175 -15.69 9.67 -12.34
C LEU A 175 -14.38 9.87 -11.58
N GLU A 176 -13.51 10.70 -12.14
CA GLU A 176 -12.29 11.10 -11.46
C GLU A 176 -12.56 11.66 -10.06
N SER A 177 -13.63 12.46 -9.90
CA SER A 177 -14.03 13.06 -8.61
C SER A 177 -14.50 12.05 -7.57
N GLU A 178 -14.86 10.83 -7.96
CA GLU A 178 -15.29 9.78 -7.05
C GLU A 178 -14.11 9.04 -6.41
N ILE A 179 -12.91 9.13 -7.01
CA ILE A 179 -11.66 8.64 -6.42
C ILE A 179 -11.07 9.79 -5.62
N ALA A 180 -11.19 9.70 -4.31
CA ALA A 180 -10.85 10.79 -3.41
C ALA A 180 -9.35 10.95 -3.17
N GLY A 181 -8.60 9.86 -3.18
CA GLY A 181 -7.16 9.88 -2.98
C GLY A 181 -6.60 8.54 -2.48
N SER A 182 -5.44 8.60 -1.83
CA SER A 182 -4.82 7.41 -1.23
C SER A 182 -4.22 7.67 0.15
N ALA A 183 -4.11 6.59 0.94
CA ALA A 183 -3.40 6.60 2.22
C ALA A 183 -2.54 5.33 2.31
N VAL A 184 -1.22 5.49 2.35
CA VAL A 184 -0.27 4.38 2.21
C VAL A 184 0.70 4.31 3.39
N ILE A 185 1.14 3.08 3.72
CA ILE A 185 2.04 2.81 4.84
C ILE A 185 3.34 2.21 4.29
N CYS A 186 4.49 2.84 4.58
CA CYS A 186 5.82 2.43 4.13
C CYS A 186 5.83 2.01 2.65
N PRO A 187 5.34 2.84 1.70
CA PRO A 187 5.37 2.47 0.29
C PRO A 187 6.81 2.25 -0.18
N SER A 188 7.03 1.32 -1.10
CA SER A 188 8.27 1.25 -1.85
C SER A 188 8.37 2.51 -2.71
N LEU A 189 9.44 3.29 -2.54
CA LEU A 189 9.59 4.60 -3.18
C LEU A 189 10.64 4.58 -4.30
N ASP A 190 11.75 3.89 -4.08
CA ASP A 190 12.87 3.78 -5.01
C ASP A 190 13.46 2.37 -4.90
N SER A 191 13.10 1.51 -5.86
CA SER A 191 13.48 0.10 -5.84
C SER A 191 14.96 -0.09 -6.12
N ASN A 192 15.58 0.74 -6.99
CA ASN A 192 17.03 0.68 -7.28
C ASN A 192 17.86 0.91 -6.01
N ARG A 193 17.56 2.00 -5.27
CA ARG A 193 18.27 2.33 -4.03
C ARG A 193 17.99 1.31 -2.93
N SER A 194 16.74 0.92 -2.77
CA SER A 194 16.34 -0.01 -1.70
C SER A 194 16.94 -1.39 -1.89
N LEU A 195 16.92 -1.93 -3.11
CA LEU A 195 17.54 -3.24 -3.38
C LEU A 195 19.07 -3.17 -3.23
N SER A 196 19.70 -2.11 -3.75
CA SER A 196 21.16 -1.88 -3.54
C SER A 196 21.49 -1.83 -2.05
N TYR A 197 20.69 -1.13 -1.24
CA TYR A 197 20.86 -1.08 0.21
C TYR A 197 20.74 -2.47 0.85
N LEU A 198 19.70 -3.22 0.51
CA LEU A 198 19.49 -4.57 1.05
C LEU A 198 20.65 -5.51 0.76
N VAL A 199 21.12 -5.57 -0.48
CA VAL A 199 22.20 -6.50 -0.87
C VAL A 199 23.57 -6.11 -0.28
N ASN A 200 23.79 -4.84 0.05
CA ASN A 200 25.05 -4.37 0.65
C ASN A 200 25.03 -4.36 2.18
N ALA A 201 23.86 -4.39 2.83
CA ALA A 201 23.76 -4.43 4.29
C ALA A 201 23.84 -5.87 4.81
N PRO A 202 24.67 -6.17 5.85
CA PRO A 202 24.85 -7.55 6.34
C PRO A 202 23.56 -8.27 6.72
N LEU A 203 22.63 -7.58 7.36
CA LEU A 203 21.31 -8.13 7.69
C LEU A 203 20.32 -8.02 6.53
N GLY A 204 20.51 -7.06 5.64
CA GLY A 204 19.69 -6.86 4.45
C GLY A 204 19.77 -8.04 3.49
N GLN A 205 20.93 -8.64 3.32
CA GLN A 205 21.12 -9.84 2.48
C GLN A 205 20.24 -11.01 2.92
N TYR A 206 20.06 -11.21 4.24
CA TYR A 206 19.17 -12.26 4.74
C TYR A 206 17.69 -11.97 4.45
N LEU A 207 17.29 -10.69 4.54
CA LEU A 207 15.94 -10.25 4.21
C LEU A 207 15.70 -10.38 2.70
N GLU A 208 16.62 -9.91 1.88
CA GLU A 208 16.57 -10.05 0.42
C GLU A 208 16.42 -11.52 0.01
N GLN A 209 17.28 -12.41 0.50
CA GLN A 209 17.22 -13.83 0.21
C GLN A 209 15.94 -14.50 0.72
N ALA A 210 15.36 -14.02 1.82
CA ALA A 210 14.07 -14.52 2.30
C ALA A 210 12.95 -14.15 1.32
N ILE A 211 12.94 -12.93 0.80
CA ILE A 211 11.99 -12.46 -0.20
C ILE A 211 12.22 -13.19 -1.53
N ALA A 212 13.46 -13.30 -2.01
CA ALA A 212 13.81 -14.00 -3.24
C ALA A 212 13.33 -15.45 -3.26
N ARG A 213 13.48 -16.16 -2.12
CA ARG A 213 12.94 -17.52 -1.97
C ARG A 213 11.42 -17.58 -2.09
N GLN A 214 10.70 -16.58 -1.61
CA GLN A 214 9.25 -16.53 -1.76
C GLN A 214 8.85 -16.20 -3.21
N LEU A 215 9.57 -15.30 -3.88
CA LEU A 215 9.37 -15.00 -5.29
C LEU A 215 9.65 -16.23 -6.18
N LYS A 216 10.71 -16.99 -5.91
CA LYS A 216 10.98 -18.25 -6.61
C LYS A 216 9.85 -19.27 -6.41
N LYS A 217 9.30 -19.38 -5.20
CA LYS A 217 8.12 -20.24 -4.95
C LYS A 217 6.89 -19.74 -5.71
N LEU A 218 6.68 -18.42 -5.77
CA LEU A 218 5.61 -17.82 -6.56
C LEU A 218 5.78 -18.17 -8.05
N ALA A 219 6.99 -18.03 -8.60
CA ALA A 219 7.27 -18.36 -10.00
C ALA A 219 7.03 -19.84 -10.31
N TRP A 220 7.44 -20.76 -9.41
CA TRP A 220 7.13 -22.18 -9.55
C TRP A 220 5.64 -22.46 -9.51
N ARG A 221 4.91 -21.83 -8.58
CA ARG A 221 3.44 -21.95 -8.54
C ARG A 221 2.79 -21.44 -9.82
N LEU A 222 3.26 -20.33 -10.38
CA LEU A 222 2.76 -19.83 -11.66
C LEU A 222 3.06 -20.79 -12.82
N HIS A 223 4.25 -21.40 -12.84
CA HIS A 223 4.57 -22.43 -13.83
C HIS A 223 3.66 -23.66 -13.70
N GLU A 224 3.40 -24.15 -12.48
CA GLU A 224 2.47 -25.26 -12.24
C GLU A 224 1.04 -24.96 -12.72
N LEU A 225 0.58 -23.74 -12.55
CA LEU A 225 -0.75 -23.30 -12.96
C LEU A 225 -0.83 -22.95 -14.46
N HIS A 226 0.26 -22.47 -15.04
CA HIS A 226 0.34 -21.96 -16.41
C HIS A 226 1.67 -22.38 -17.08
N PRO A 227 1.88 -23.66 -17.34
CA PRO A 227 3.18 -24.20 -17.78
C PRO A 227 3.67 -23.60 -19.09
N GLU A 228 2.76 -23.22 -20.00
CA GLU A 228 3.13 -22.60 -21.28
C GLU A 228 3.52 -21.12 -21.15
N ALA A 229 3.19 -20.47 -20.02
CA ALA A 229 3.42 -19.05 -19.84
C ALA A 229 4.70 -18.72 -19.07
N ILE A 230 5.18 -19.64 -18.24
CA ILE A 230 6.36 -19.44 -17.37
C ILE A 230 7.40 -20.49 -17.70
N ASP A 231 8.55 -20.05 -18.20
CA ASP A 231 9.68 -20.94 -18.50
C ASP A 231 10.34 -21.47 -17.22
N PRO A 232 10.33 -22.78 -16.96
CA PRO A 232 10.94 -23.36 -15.77
C PRO A 232 12.45 -23.12 -15.70
N ALA A 233 13.13 -23.00 -16.85
CA ALA A 233 14.56 -22.71 -16.87
C ALA A 233 14.85 -21.26 -16.43
N ALA A 234 13.96 -20.31 -16.73
CA ALA A 234 14.03 -18.96 -16.20
C ALA A 234 13.79 -18.95 -14.69
N VAL A 235 12.80 -19.73 -14.21
CA VAL A 235 12.53 -19.85 -12.75
C VAL A 235 13.74 -20.39 -12.01
N GLU A 236 14.44 -21.39 -12.56
CA GLU A 236 15.65 -21.93 -11.92
C GLU A 236 16.76 -20.90 -11.75
N ARG A 237 16.88 -19.95 -12.67
CA ARG A 237 17.89 -18.88 -12.61
C ARG A 237 17.54 -17.74 -11.65
N THR A 238 16.30 -17.71 -11.11
CA THR A 238 15.92 -16.68 -10.11
C THR A 238 16.52 -17.01 -8.75
N ASP A 239 17.54 -16.31 -8.34
CA ASP A 239 18.26 -16.47 -7.07
C ASP A 239 18.21 -15.23 -6.17
N SER A 240 17.64 -14.14 -6.67
CA SER A 240 17.54 -12.83 -6.04
C SER A 240 16.27 -12.11 -6.48
N ILE A 241 15.90 -11.02 -5.81
CA ILE A 241 14.80 -10.15 -6.26
C ILE A 241 15.12 -9.60 -7.64
N TRP A 242 16.33 -9.07 -7.82
CA TRP A 242 16.80 -8.58 -9.11
C TRP A 242 16.76 -9.67 -10.19
N GLY A 243 17.22 -10.90 -9.87
CA GLY A 243 17.20 -12.04 -10.78
C GLY A 243 15.78 -12.46 -11.17
N PHE A 244 14.82 -12.37 -10.26
CA PHE A 244 13.40 -12.62 -10.59
C PHE A 244 12.88 -11.63 -11.64
N ASP A 245 13.16 -10.33 -11.46
CA ASP A 245 12.71 -9.32 -12.40
C ASP A 245 13.45 -9.42 -13.74
N GLN A 246 14.75 -9.68 -13.72
CA GLN A 246 15.57 -9.90 -14.91
C GLN A 246 15.08 -11.07 -15.77
N GLU A 247 14.78 -12.20 -15.14
CA GLU A 247 14.45 -13.44 -15.84
C GLU A 247 12.97 -13.52 -16.28
N LEU A 248 12.07 -12.91 -15.51
CA LEU A 248 10.64 -13.14 -15.67
C LEU A 248 9.82 -11.90 -16.01
N VAL A 249 10.24 -10.70 -15.55
CA VAL A 249 9.39 -9.51 -15.60
C VAL A 249 9.76 -8.58 -16.77
N ILE A 250 11.01 -8.12 -16.84
CA ILE A 250 11.38 -7.00 -17.72
C ILE A 250 11.15 -7.27 -19.21
N SER A 251 11.39 -8.50 -19.68
CA SER A 251 11.19 -8.86 -21.08
C SER A 251 9.74 -8.74 -21.53
N ARG A 252 8.79 -8.99 -20.62
CA ARG A 252 7.33 -8.90 -20.86
C ARG A 252 6.84 -7.46 -20.90
N LEU A 253 7.53 -6.57 -20.19
CA LEU A 253 7.20 -5.15 -20.11
C LEU A 253 7.97 -4.32 -21.13
N GLY A 254 8.94 -4.92 -21.87
CA GLY A 254 9.73 -4.26 -22.90
C GLY A 254 10.87 -3.38 -22.37
N PHE A 255 11.32 -3.58 -21.11
CA PHE A 255 12.46 -2.88 -20.55
C PHE A 255 13.77 -3.54 -20.96
N SER A 256 14.82 -2.72 -21.14
CA SER A 256 16.17 -3.17 -21.51
C SER A 256 16.99 -3.63 -20.31
N SER A 257 16.68 -3.14 -19.12
CA SER A 257 17.33 -3.50 -17.85
C SER A 257 16.36 -3.47 -16.68
N VAL A 258 16.71 -4.12 -15.58
CA VAL A 258 15.94 -4.07 -14.32
C VAL A 258 16.01 -2.66 -13.73
N GLU A 259 17.14 -1.97 -13.89
CA GLU A 259 17.34 -0.61 -13.42
C GLU A 259 16.37 0.37 -14.11
N ASP A 260 16.20 0.26 -15.44
CA ASP A 260 15.23 1.07 -16.19
C ASP A 260 13.78 0.79 -15.73
N TYR A 261 13.48 -0.49 -15.48
CA TYR A 261 12.18 -0.90 -14.95
C TYR A 261 11.91 -0.31 -13.57
N TYR A 262 12.87 -0.40 -12.65
CA TYR A 262 12.74 0.15 -11.31
C TYR A 262 12.67 1.67 -11.31
N GLU A 263 13.40 2.35 -12.19
CA GLU A 263 13.29 3.80 -12.35
C GLU A 263 11.89 4.19 -12.84
N ALA A 264 11.37 3.50 -13.85
CA ALA A 264 10.05 3.77 -14.42
C ALA A 264 8.91 3.49 -13.44
N SER A 265 9.02 2.45 -12.59
CA SER A 265 7.98 2.03 -11.65
C SER A 265 8.09 2.70 -10.27
N SER A 266 9.24 3.27 -9.90
CA SER A 266 9.47 3.89 -8.60
C SER A 266 8.53 5.06 -8.31
N SER A 267 7.85 4.98 -7.18
CA SER A 267 6.80 5.94 -6.85
C SER A 267 7.33 7.28 -6.32
N LEU A 268 8.59 7.38 -5.92
CA LEU A 268 9.20 8.64 -5.49
C LEU A 268 9.09 9.73 -6.58
N TYR A 269 9.28 9.33 -7.84
CA TYR A 269 9.21 10.25 -9.00
C TYR A 269 7.78 10.63 -9.40
N LEU A 270 6.78 9.92 -8.87
CA LEU A 270 5.37 10.28 -9.05
C LEU A 270 4.92 11.39 -8.11
N LEU A 271 5.50 11.45 -6.89
CA LEU A 271 5.00 12.31 -5.82
C LEU A 271 4.80 13.77 -6.24
N PRO A 272 5.73 14.41 -6.99
CA PRO A 272 5.52 15.78 -7.46
C PRO A 272 4.34 15.94 -8.44
N GLN A 273 3.85 14.85 -9.03
CA GLN A 273 2.82 14.84 -10.06
C GLN A 273 1.42 14.48 -9.52
N LEU A 274 1.31 14.06 -8.27
CA LEU A 274 0.04 13.69 -7.66
C LEU A 274 -0.81 14.93 -7.40
N GLN A 275 -2.06 14.89 -7.84
CA GLN A 275 -3.02 16.00 -7.70
C GLN A 275 -4.13 15.70 -6.68
N LYS A 276 -4.29 14.41 -6.31
CA LYS A 276 -5.30 13.99 -5.35
C LYS A 276 -4.73 13.92 -3.95
N PRO A 277 -5.55 14.18 -2.92
CA PRO A 277 -5.15 14.01 -1.52
C PRO A 277 -4.45 12.68 -1.31
N THR A 278 -3.25 12.72 -0.73
CA THR A 278 -2.44 11.54 -0.51
C THR A 278 -1.77 11.62 0.86
N LEU A 279 -2.01 10.59 1.70
CA LEU A 279 -1.29 10.40 2.94
C LEU A 279 -0.17 9.39 2.73
N ILE A 280 1.04 9.75 3.13
CA ILE A 280 2.18 8.84 3.21
C ILE A 280 2.61 8.73 4.67
N ILE A 281 2.54 7.51 5.22
CA ILE A 281 3.12 7.17 6.52
C ILE A 281 4.44 6.45 6.26
N TYR A 282 5.56 6.97 6.79
CA TYR A 282 6.88 6.43 6.54
C TYR A 282 7.75 6.42 7.80
N ALA A 283 8.54 5.36 8.00
CA ALA A 283 9.46 5.24 9.13
C ALA A 283 10.90 5.49 8.65
N ALA A 284 11.61 6.40 9.30
CA ALA A 284 13.02 6.67 8.97
C ALA A 284 13.95 5.50 9.33
N ASP A 285 13.49 4.59 10.19
CA ASP A 285 14.23 3.39 10.63
C ASP A 285 13.77 2.11 9.92
N ASP A 286 13.09 2.22 8.77
CA ASP A 286 12.65 1.06 7.98
C ASP A 286 13.86 0.24 7.50
N PRO A 287 13.97 -1.05 7.90
CA PRO A 287 15.17 -1.86 7.58
C PRO A 287 15.20 -2.37 6.14
N LEU A 288 14.11 -2.23 5.37
CA LEU A 288 14.02 -2.70 3.99
C LEU A 288 14.38 -1.61 2.97
N PHE A 289 14.35 -0.34 3.37
CA PHE A 289 14.53 0.79 2.46
C PHE A 289 15.78 1.59 2.80
N ASP A 290 16.43 2.11 1.75
CA ASP A 290 17.61 2.96 1.91
C ASP A 290 17.24 4.25 2.68
N PRO A 291 17.85 4.52 3.84
CA PRO A 291 17.55 5.72 4.62
C PRO A 291 17.86 7.03 3.88
N THR A 292 18.68 6.99 2.82
CA THR A 292 18.94 8.15 1.99
C THR A 292 17.75 8.58 1.13
N ILE A 293 16.71 7.77 1.06
CA ILE A 293 15.42 8.12 0.42
C ILE A 293 14.66 9.18 1.24
N VAL A 294 14.84 9.20 2.56
CA VAL A 294 14.06 10.09 3.46
C VAL A 294 14.16 11.57 3.10
N PRO A 295 15.35 12.15 2.89
CA PRO A 295 15.45 13.57 2.49
C PRO A 295 14.75 13.88 1.16
N ASP A 296 14.80 12.96 0.20
CA ASP A 296 14.15 13.15 -1.10
C ASP A 296 12.62 13.04 -0.97
N LEU A 297 12.13 12.13 -0.12
CA LEU A 297 10.72 12.01 0.23
C LEU A 297 10.21 13.31 0.88
N GLU A 298 10.91 13.83 1.89
CA GLU A 298 10.56 15.10 2.54
C GLU A 298 10.49 16.25 1.53
N LYS A 299 11.49 16.33 0.65
CA LYS A 299 11.54 17.36 -0.40
C LYS A 299 10.38 17.23 -1.40
N ALA A 300 10.09 16.01 -1.86
CA ALA A 300 8.99 15.76 -2.79
C ALA A 300 7.64 16.11 -2.18
N CYS A 301 7.41 15.72 -0.93
CA CYS A 301 6.18 16.02 -0.21
C CYS A 301 6.03 17.52 0.10
N ALA A 302 7.09 18.18 0.54
CA ALA A 302 7.08 19.64 0.80
C ALA A 302 6.76 20.46 -0.45
N GLY A 303 7.11 19.95 -1.62
CA GLY A 303 6.83 20.57 -2.92
C GLY A 303 5.40 20.34 -3.45
N ASN A 304 4.64 19.44 -2.84
CA ASN A 304 3.31 19.07 -3.31
C ASN A 304 2.24 19.21 -2.22
N PRO A 305 1.34 20.23 -2.30
CA PRO A 305 0.32 20.47 -1.28
C PRO A 305 -0.79 19.39 -1.22
N ALA A 306 -0.84 18.47 -2.18
CA ALA A 306 -1.78 17.35 -2.16
C ALA A 306 -1.28 16.20 -1.26
N ILE A 307 -0.02 16.25 -0.77
CA ILE A 307 0.57 15.17 0.01
C ILE A 307 0.73 15.59 1.47
N ASP A 308 0.16 14.79 2.36
CA ASP A 308 0.43 14.80 3.79
C ASP A 308 1.45 13.71 4.12
N LEU A 309 2.61 14.07 4.68
CA LEU A 309 3.64 13.14 5.11
C LEU A 309 3.63 13.00 6.64
N LEU A 310 3.43 11.78 7.13
CA LEU A 310 3.68 11.40 8.53
C LEU A 310 5.00 10.62 8.60
N LEU A 311 6.11 11.34 8.68
CA LEU A 311 7.44 10.76 8.87
C LEU A 311 7.68 10.54 10.36
N THR A 312 8.01 9.31 10.74
CA THR A 312 8.31 8.91 12.11
C THR A 312 9.77 8.47 12.25
N ALA A 313 10.39 8.73 13.40
CA ALA A 313 11.74 8.26 13.69
C ALA A 313 11.81 6.74 13.88
N HIS A 314 10.70 6.13 14.26
CA HIS A 314 10.55 4.70 14.53
C HIS A 314 9.31 4.18 13.81
N GLY A 315 9.23 2.87 13.60
CA GLY A 315 8.08 2.22 12.96
C GLY A 315 8.46 0.92 12.30
N GLY A 316 9.71 0.81 11.88
CA GLY A 316 10.20 -0.30 11.08
C GLY A 316 9.41 -0.47 9.78
N HIS A 317 9.48 -1.64 9.17
CA HIS A 317 8.71 -1.94 7.98
C HIS A 317 7.29 -2.37 8.37
N VAL A 318 6.32 -1.44 8.23
CA VAL A 318 4.88 -1.69 8.48
C VAL A 318 4.57 -2.12 9.94
N GLY A 319 5.48 -1.92 10.90
CA GLY A 319 5.28 -2.37 12.29
C GLY A 319 4.28 -1.49 13.05
N TYR A 320 4.65 -0.27 13.31
CA TYR A 320 3.85 0.80 13.95
C TYR A 320 3.01 0.39 15.17
N LEU A 321 3.55 -0.51 16.01
CA LEU A 321 2.89 -0.89 17.26
C LEU A 321 3.03 0.22 18.29
N SER A 322 1.92 0.84 18.66
CA SER A 322 1.88 1.89 19.68
C SER A 322 1.90 1.31 21.09
N SER A 323 2.66 1.95 21.99
CA SER A 323 2.62 1.63 23.41
C SER A 323 1.26 2.00 24.04
N PRO A 324 0.89 1.43 25.20
CA PRO A 324 -0.33 1.86 25.90
C PRO A 324 -0.37 3.36 26.24
N ALA A 325 0.78 3.98 26.48
CA ALA A 325 0.89 5.42 26.68
C ALA A 325 0.63 6.19 25.38
N GLY A 326 1.21 5.73 24.26
CA GLY A 326 0.98 6.31 22.93
C GLY A 326 -0.48 6.19 22.49
N GLN A 327 -1.11 5.03 22.71
CA GLN A 327 -2.54 4.85 22.44
C GLN A 327 -3.42 5.86 23.19
N ARG A 328 -3.17 6.06 24.49
CA ARG A 328 -3.91 7.06 25.28
C ARG A 328 -3.67 8.48 24.78
N GLN A 329 -2.43 8.83 24.45
CA GLN A 329 -2.07 10.16 23.95
C GLN A 329 -2.75 10.45 22.60
N ALA A 330 -2.76 9.47 21.70
CA ALA A 330 -3.37 9.58 20.38
C ALA A 330 -4.89 9.34 20.39
N ASN A 331 -5.47 8.93 21.55
CA ASN A 331 -6.86 8.47 21.68
C ASN A 331 -7.19 7.32 20.71
N ASP A 332 -6.23 6.40 20.55
CA ASP A 332 -6.37 5.25 19.66
C ASP A 332 -7.10 4.10 20.35
N PRO A 333 -7.98 3.36 19.63
CA PRO A 333 -8.73 2.25 20.19
C PRO A 333 -7.87 1.00 20.42
N ASP A 334 -6.70 0.92 19.76
CA ASP A 334 -5.78 -0.22 19.78
C ASP A 334 -4.34 0.19 19.44
N CYS A 335 -3.44 -0.81 19.38
CA CYS A 335 -2.01 -0.56 19.12
C CYS A 335 -1.66 -0.27 17.66
N TRP A 336 -2.59 -0.36 16.73
CA TRP A 336 -2.37 -0.23 15.29
C TRP A 336 -2.34 1.23 14.84
N TRP A 337 -1.33 1.97 15.25
CA TRP A 337 -1.23 3.42 15.06
C TRP A 337 -1.37 3.83 13.59
N ALA A 338 -0.62 3.22 12.67
CA ALA A 338 -0.66 3.61 11.25
C ALA A 338 -2.04 3.39 10.62
N TRP A 339 -2.70 2.29 10.94
CA TRP A 339 -4.06 1.99 10.45
C TRP A 339 -5.10 2.96 11.02
N ASN A 340 -4.92 3.36 12.28
CA ASN A 340 -5.76 4.40 12.88
C ASN A 340 -5.57 5.74 12.14
N ARG A 341 -4.32 6.10 11.81
CA ARG A 341 -4.02 7.34 11.05
C ARG A 341 -4.61 7.30 9.64
N VAL A 342 -4.49 6.18 8.92
CA VAL A 342 -5.11 6.02 7.59
C VAL A 342 -6.60 6.32 7.64
N LEU A 343 -7.35 5.69 8.52
CA LEU A 343 -8.80 5.84 8.58
C LEU A 343 -9.22 7.23 9.07
N GLN A 344 -8.56 7.77 10.10
CA GLN A 344 -8.82 9.13 10.58
C GLN A 344 -8.56 10.19 9.51
N TRP A 345 -7.53 9.99 8.68
CA TRP A 345 -7.22 10.90 7.60
C TRP A 345 -8.27 10.82 6.50
N CYS A 346 -8.69 9.63 6.08
CA CYS A 346 -9.78 9.45 5.12
C CYS A 346 -11.08 10.11 5.60
N ASP A 347 -11.40 9.98 6.89
CA ASP A 347 -12.56 10.62 7.51
C ASP A 347 -12.50 12.14 7.40
N ALA A 348 -11.36 12.71 7.80
CA ALA A 348 -11.15 14.15 7.78
C ALA A 348 -11.25 14.75 6.36
N GLN A 349 -10.73 14.03 5.35
CA GLN A 349 -10.84 14.47 3.95
C GLN A 349 -12.28 14.37 3.44
N THR A 350 -13.05 13.36 3.85
CA THR A 350 -14.45 13.19 3.45
C THR A 350 -15.34 14.30 4.01
N GLU A 351 -15.14 14.73 5.26
CA GLU A 351 -15.90 15.81 5.90
C GLU A 351 -15.66 17.17 5.24
N VAL A 352 -14.43 17.47 4.81
CA VAL A 352 -14.10 18.72 4.09
C VAL A 352 -14.79 18.81 2.73
N GLY A 353 -15.05 17.67 2.08
CA GLY A 353 -15.69 17.59 0.78
C GLY A 353 -17.21 17.74 0.77
N THR A 354 -17.88 17.69 1.93
CA THR A 354 -19.35 17.81 2.02
C THR A 354 -19.82 19.28 1.90
N PRO A 355 -20.96 19.57 1.20
CA PRO A 355 -21.48 20.93 1.02
C PRO A 355 -21.78 21.68 2.35
N GLU A 356 -22.04 20.98 3.42
CA GLU A 356 -22.31 21.54 4.74
C GLU A 356 -21.04 22.12 5.42
N GLY A 357 -19.85 21.68 5.04
CA GLY A 357 -18.58 22.23 5.54
C GLY A 357 -18.20 23.60 4.96
N LYS A 358 -18.98 24.16 4.01
CA LYS A 358 -18.73 25.49 3.42
C LYS A 358 -19.32 26.66 4.23
N GLY A 359 -19.85 26.40 5.41
CA GLY A 359 -20.38 27.41 6.33
C GLY A 359 -19.34 27.88 7.34
N VAL A 360 -18.74 29.04 7.09
CA VAL A 360 -17.98 29.87 8.06
C VAL A 360 -16.68 29.27 8.61
N GLY A 361 -15.62 29.37 7.87
CA GLY A 361 -14.28 29.13 8.37
C GLY A 361 -13.23 29.56 7.36
N LYS A 362 -12.52 30.64 7.64
CA LYS A 362 -11.39 31.16 6.88
C LYS A 362 -10.56 30.03 6.27
N GLN A 363 -10.32 30.09 4.95
CA GLN A 363 -9.24 29.36 4.30
C GLN A 363 -7.95 29.59 5.10
N LYS A 364 -7.66 28.68 6.03
CA LYS A 364 -6.30 28.50 6.50
C LYS A 364 -5.61 27.72 5.40
N HIS A 365 -4.77 28.41 4.64
CA HIS A 365 -3.71 27.76 3.91
C HIS A 365 -2.95 26.90 4.94
N LEU A 366 -3.22 25.59 4.98
CA LEU A 366 -2.44 24.65 5.74
C LEU A 366 -1.06 24.65 5.09
N LYS A 367 -0.09 25.20 5.77
CA LYS A 367 1.31 24.99 5.42
C LYS A 367 1.57 23.48 5.48
N PRO A 368 2.37 22.91 4.58
CA PRO A 368 2.76 21.52 4.69
C PRO A 368 3.36 21.29 6.07
N HIS A 369 2.70 20.47 6.88
CA HIS A 369 3.17 20.15 8.22
C HIS A 369 4.16 18.99 8.12
N ILE A 370 5.43 19.32 7.96
CA ILE A 370 6.52 18.39 8.19
C ILE A 370 6.70 18.32 9.71
N TYR A 371 6.26 17.24 10.31
CA TYR A 371 6.54 16.98 11.73
C TYR A 371 7.93 16.36 11.84
N SER A 372 8.97 17.20 11.84
CA SER A 372 10.31 16.76 12.24
C SER A 372 10.36 16.74 13.76
N VAL A 373 10.60 15.58 14.34
CA VAL A 373 10.98 15.49 15.74
C VAL A 373 12.45 15.93 15.84
N SER A 374 12.67 17.11 16.45
CA SER A 374 14.01 17.58 16.79
C SER A 374 14.75 16.51 17.60
N CYS A 375 15.88 16.05 17.09
CA CYS A 375 16.88 15.33 17.86
C CYS A 375 17.37 16.25 19.00
N PHE A 376 17.05 15.91 20.23
CA PHE A 376 17.81 16.41 21.37
C PHE A 376 19.03 15.52 21.57
N SER A 377 20.18 16.18 21.54
CA SER A 377 21.52 15.68 21.82
C SER A 377 21.61 14.89 23.12
#